data_98db3b5f7503908b2d58b87e804d8aa8
#
_entry.id   98db3b5f7503908b2d58b87e804d8aa8
#
_cell.length_a   1.000
_cell.length_b   1.000
_cell.length_c   1.000
_cell.angle_alpha   90.00
_cell.angle_beta   90.00
_cell.angle_gamma   90.00
#
_symmetry.space_group_name_H-M   'P 1'
#
loop_
_entity.id
_entity.type
_entity.pdbx_description
1 polymer ?
#
loop_
_entity_poly.entity_id
_entity_poly.type
_entity_poly.pdbx_seq_one_letter_code
_entity_poly.pdbx_strand_id
1 'polypeptide(L)'
;NKVQISGYRGGYTPEERKAIEGKMISGELKGLISTNALELGIDIGSVAVTVLAGYPGTRAAFWQQTGRAGRRGKAVNYLILEQQSMDQYIALEPEWLFSGSSENAVVDPDNLLIELAHIRAAAAELPLSLDDGALFPDLGEAIPVLLKMQEVRSQSGCFAWCGGQYPAGEFSMRNIDQNKYQLINKETG
;
A
#
# COMPACT_ATOMS: atom_id res chain seq x y z
N ASN A 1 -27.31 1.23 -26.59
CA ASN A 1 -26.38 0.58 -25.70
C ASN A 1 -26.05 1.52 -24.55
N LYS A 2 -26.56 1.25 -23.33
CA LYS A 2 -26.12 1.99 -22.14
C LYS A 2 -24.69 1.57 -21.85
N VAL A 3 -23.77 2.55 -21.80
CA VAL A 3 -22.39 2.32 -21.32
C VAL A 3 -22.49 1.95 -19.84
N GLN A 4 -21.99 0.78 -19.48
CA GLN A 4 -22.01 0.34 -18.09
C GLN A 4 -20.79 0.90 -17.37
N ILE A 5 -21.04 1.83 -16.47
CA ILE A 5 -20.04 2.49 -15.62
C ILE A 5 -20.42 2.22 -14.17
N SER A 6 -19.43 1.95 -13.32
CA SER A 6 -19.61 1.76 -11.89
C SER A 6 -18.70 2.68 -11.09
N GLY A 7 -19.11 3.02 -9.87
CA GLY A 7 -18.21 3.61 -8.88
C GLY A 7 -17.31 2.54 -8.28
N TYR A 8 -16.10 2.93 -7.82
CA TYR A 8 -15.18 2.10 -7.07
C TYR A 8 -14.49 2.93 -5.99
N ARG A 9 -14.58 2.52 -4.74
CA ARG A 9 -14.00 3.24 -3.60
C ARG A 9 -13.52 2.31 -2.49
N GLY A 10 -12.59 2.80 -1.66
CA GLY A 10 -12.02 2.04 -0.56
C GLY A 10 -13.02 1.61 0.53
N GLY A 11 -14.13 2.33 0.67
CA GLY A 11 -15.17 2.01 1.65
C GLY A 11 -16.14 0.88 1.26
N TYR A 12 -15.98 0.28 0.07
CA TYR A 12 -16.74 -0.92 -0.30
C TYR A 12 -16.18 -2.17 0.41
N THR A 13 -17.05 -3.15 0.66
CA THR A 13 -16.63 -4.43 1.20
C THR A 13 -15.70 -5.17 0.23
N PRO A 14 -14.88 -6.12 0.70
CA PRO A 14 -14.03 -6.93 -0.19
C PRO A 14 -14.83 -7.66 -1.28
N GLU A 15 -16.03 -8.14 -0.95
CA GLU A 15 -16.93 -8.85 -1.86
C GLU A 15 -17.45 -7.93 -2.97
N GLU A 16 -17.90 -6.73 -2.61
CA GLU A 16 -18.35 -5.71 -3.57
C GLU A 16 -17.23 -5.32 -4.53
N ARG A 17 -16.02 -5.11 -3.99
CA ARG A 17 -14.85 -4.77 -4.81
C ARG A 17 -14.52 -5.87 -5.81
N LYS A 18 -14.43 -7.13 -5.35
CA LYS A 18 -14.19 -8.29 -6.23
C LYS A 18 -15.26 -8.45 -7.30
N ALA A 19 -16.54 -8.19 -6.98
CA ALA A 19 -17.62 -8.25 -7.96
C ALA A 19 -17.47 -7.19 -9.05
N ILE A 20 -17.08 -5.95 -8.71
CA ILE A 20 -16.84 -4.86 -9.66
C ILE A 20 -15.60 -5.16 -10.52
N GLU A 21 -14.51 -5.62 -9.91
CA GLU A 21 -13.28 -6.03 -10.60
C GLU A 21 -13.55 -7.16 -11.61
N GLY A 22 -14.31 -8.18 -11.21
CA GLY A 22 -14.72 -9.28 -12.10
C GLY A 22 -15.53 -8.80 -13.32
N LYS A 23 -16.45 -7.86 -13.12
CA LYS A 23 -17.24 -7.25 -14.22
C LYS A 23 -16.39 -6.40 -15.15
N MET A 24 -15.34 -5.75 -14.62
CA MET A 24 -14.39 -5.00 -15.44
C MET A 24 -13.52 -5.94 -16.28
N ILE A 25 -13.01 -7.02 -15.68
CA ILE A 25 -12.19 -8.03 -16.36
C ILE A 25 -13.01 -8.75 -17.46
N SER A 26 -14.27 -9.11 -17.17
CA SER A 26 -15.16 -9.76 -18.16
C SER A 26 -15.60 -8.82 -19.28
N GLY A 27 -15.39 -7.50 -19.14
CA GLY A 27 -15.84 -6.49 -20.10
C GLY A 27 -17.33 -6.17 -20.01
N GLU A 28 -18.04 -6.62 -19.00
CA GLU A 28 -19.41 -6.21 -18.68
C GLU A 28 -19.45 -4.72 -18.33
N LEU A 29 -18.51 -4.26 -17.49
CA LEU A 29 -18.27 -2.84 -17.26
C LEU A 29 -17.29 -2.28 -18.29
N LYS A 30 -17.58 -1.08 -18.78
CA LYS A 30 -16.75 -0.34 -19.73
C LYS A 30 -15.97 0.79 -19.10
N GLY A 31 -16.30 1.17 -17.87
CA GLY A 31 -15.60 2.22 -17.14
C GLY A 31 -15.83 2.15 -15.65
N LEU A 32 -14.86 2.68 -14.90
CA LEU A 32 -14.91 2.86 -13.46
C LEU A 32 -14.67 4.34 -13.13
N ILE A 33 -15.43 4.85 -12.18
CA ILE A 33 -15.18 6.13 -11.55
C ILE A 33 -14.63 5.82 -10.15
N SER A 34 -13.41 6.21 -9.88
CA SER A 34 -12.72 5.86 -8.63
C SER A 34 -12.07 7.07 -7.99
N THR A 35 -11.91 6.99 -6.69
CA THR A 35 -10.91 7.76 -5.95
C THR A 35 -9.53 7.11 -6.17
N ASN A 36 -8.54 7.44 -5.35
CA ASN A 36 -7.23 6.77 -5.34
C ASN A 36 -7.27 5.26 -4.99
N ALA A 37 -8.47 4.69 -4.75
CA ALA A 37 -8.62 3.27 -4.40
C ALA A 37 -8.12 2.30 -5.48
N LEU A 38 -7.99 2.73 -6.73
CA LEU A 38 -7.42 1.94 -7.84
C LEU A 38 -5.91 2.13 -8.01
N GLU A 39 -5.28 2.97 -7.21
CA GLU A 39 -3.86 3.32 -7.35
C GLU A 39 -2.92 2.14 -7.08
N LEU A 40 -3.24 1.31 -6.07
CA LEU A 40 -2.37 0.24 -5.61
C LEU A 40 -3.04 -1.14 -5.64
N GLY A 41 -2.29 -2.12 -6.14
CA GLY A 41 -2.47 -3.55 -5.85
C GLY A 41 -3.70 -4.24 -6.46
N ILE A 42 -4.44 -3.59 -7.37
CA ILE A 42 -5.69 -4.15 -7.93
C ILE A 42 -5.51 -4.49 -9.40
N ASP A 43 -5.94 -5.68 -9.79
CA ASP A 43 -6.05 -6.07 -11.19
C ASP A 43 -7.47 -5.86 -11.68
N ILE A 44 -7.65 -4.87 -12.54
CA ILE A 44 -8.91 -4.54 -13.20
C ILE A 44 -8.91 -4.91 -14.69
N GLY A 45 -7.94 -5.72 -15.10
CA GLY A 45 -7.79 -6.12 -16.49
C GLY A 45 -7.14 -5.04 -17.37
N SER A 46 -7.46 -5.06 -18.67
CA SER A 46 -6.88 -4.13 -19.63
C SER A 46 -7.71 -2.85 -19.73
N VAL A 47 -7.12 -1.75 -19.28
CA VAL A 47 -7.69 -0.40 -19.40
C VAL A 47 -6.99 0.32 -20.58
N ALA A 48 -7.75 0.87 -21.49
CA ALA A 48 -7.23 1.59 -22.65
C ALA A 48 -7.08 3.11 -22.39
N VAL A 49 -7.91 3.65 -21.49
CA VAL A 49 -7.96 5.08 -21.22
C VAL A 49 -8.05 5.32 -19.73
N THR A 50 -7.24 6.25 -19.21
CA THR A 50 -7.46 6.85 -17.90
C THR A 50 -7.74 8.34 -18.02
N VAL A 51 -8.59 8.84 -17.15
CA VAL A 51 -8.92 10.26 -17.05
C VAL A 51 -8.75 10.67 -15.59
N LEU A 52 -7.82 11.57 -15.33
CA LEU A 52 -7.56 12.15 -14.02
C LEU A 52 -8.22 13.54 -13.98
N ALA A 53 -9.03 13.77 -12.95
CA ALA A 53 -9.60 15.09 -12.66
C ALA A 53 -8.72 15.78 -11.61
N GLY A 54 -7.92 16.74 -12.05
CA GLY A 54 -6.87 17.38 -11.27
C GLY A 54 -5.59 16.55 -11.14
N TYR A 55 -4.51 17.23 -10.82
CA TYR A 55 -3.22 16.60 -10.51
C TYR A 55 -3.30 15.87 -9.15
N PRO A 56 -2.87 14.60 -9.06
CA PRO A 56 -3.07 13.79 -7.84
C PRO A 56 -2.12 14.15 -6.68
N GLY A 57 -1.39 15.25 -6.78
CA GLY A 57 -0.55 15.81 -5.72
C GLY A 57 0.92 15.35 -5.76
N THR A 58 1.23 14.20 -6.34
CA THR A 58 2.59 13.70 -6.51
C THR A 58 2.80 13.10 -7.89
N ARG A 59 4.05 13.10 -8.40
CA ARG A 59 4.42 12.40 -9.63
C ARG A 59 4.24 10.89 -9.47
N ALA A 60 4.57 10.35 -8.30
CA ALA A 60 4.38 8.95 -7.99
C ALA A 60 2.91 8.53 -8.17
N ALA A 61 1.96 9.26 -7.57
CA ALA A 61 0.53 9.00 -7.72
C ALA A 61 0.07 9.17 -9.18
N PHE A 62 0.55 10.20 -9.88
CA PHE A 62 0.26 10.40 -11.30
C PHE A 62 0.67 9.18 -12.15
N TRP A 63 1.89 8.69 -11.99
CA TRP A 63 2.38 7.53 -12.72
C TRP A 63 1.69 6.22 -12.29
N GLN A 64 1.35 6.06 -11.04
CA GLN A 64 0.61 4.89 -10.54
C GLN A 64 -0.81 4.84 -11.09
N GLN A 65 -1.51 5.97 -11.15
CA GLN A 65 -2.86 6.06 -11.69
C GLN A 65 -2.88 5.92 -13.21
N THR A 66 -2.02 6.63 -13.92
CA THR A 66 -1.92 6.52 -15.39
C THR A 66 -1.40 5.16 -15.84
N GLY A 67 -0.51 4.54 -15.08
CA GLY A 67 0.03 3.20 -15.31
C GLY A 67 -1.00 2.07 -15.17
N ARG A 68 -2.26 2.37 -14.81
CA ARG A 68 -3.37 1.41 -14.89
C ARG A 68 -3.80 1.15 -16.33
N ALA A 69 -3.60 2.10 -17.23
CA ALA A 69 -3.84 1.92 -18.64
C ALA A 69 -2.59 1.37 -19.36
N GLY A 70 -2.81 0.66 -20.46
CA GLY A 70 -1.73 0.26 -21.38
C GLY A 70 -0.97 -1.02 -21.01
N ARG A 71 -1.38 -1.80 -20.02
CA ARG A 71 -0.68 -3.04 -19.65
C ARG A 71 -0.62 -4.09 -20.78
N ARG A 72 -1.53 -4.04 -21.74
CA ARG A 72 -1.62 -4.99 -22.87
C ARG A 72 -1.64 -4.30 -24.23
N GLY A 73 -1.19 -3.04 -24.34
CA GLY A 73 -1.18 -2.32 -25.61
C GLY A 73 -1.06 -0.82 -25.44
N LYS A 74 -1.46 -0.09 -26.48
CA LYS A 74 -1.48 1.37 -26.47
C LYS A 74 -2.57 1.89 -25.54
N ALA A 75 -2.27 2.96 -24.82
CA ALA A 75 -3.20 3.64 -23.94
C ALA A 75 -3.13 5.15 -24.14
N VAL A 76 -4.19 5.83 -23.74
CA VAL A 76 -4.23 7.29 -23.67
C VAL A 76 -4.58 7.70 -22.26
N ASN A 77 -3.82 8.63 -21.72
CA ASN A 77 -4.06 9.20 -20.40
C ASN A 77 -4.44 10.67 -20.58
N TYR A 78 -5.55 11.07 -19.96
CA TYR A 78 -5.98 12.46 -19.91
C TYR A 78 -5.81 12.99 -18.51
N LEU A 79 -5.15 14.14 -18.36
CA LEU A 79 -5.13 14.93 -17.14
C LEU A 79 -5.97 16.19 -17.39
N ILE A 80 -7.11 16.29 -16.74
CA ILE A 80 -7.98 17.46 -16.79
C ILE A 80 -7.55 18.38 -15.65
N LEU A 81 -6.92 19.49 -16.00
CA LEU A 81 -6.40 20.45 -15.03
C LEU A 81 -7.53 21.33 -14.48
N GLU A 82 -7.48 21.59 -13.20
CA GLU A 82 -8.39 22.44 -12.45
C GLU A 82 -7.79 23.82 -12.19
N GLN A 83 -8.54 24.69 -11.49
CA GLN A 83 -8.05 26.03 -11.13
C GLN A 83 -7.18 26.05 -9.85
N GLN A 84 -6.51 24.94 -9.57
CA GLN A 84 -5.57 24.85 -8.45
C GLN A 84 -4.16 25.28 -8.88
N SER A 85 -3.37 25.83 -7.96
CA SER A 85 -2.05 26.39 -8.28
C SER A 85 -1.11 25.39 -8.95
N MET A 86 -1.10 24.14 -8.50
CA MET A 86 -0.26 23.08 -9.10
C MET A 86 -0.71 22.72 -10.51
N ASP A 87 -2.02 22.62 -10.73
CA ASP A 87 -2.58 22.32 -12.04
C ASP A 87 -2.26 23.43 -13.04
N GLN A 88 -2.37 24.68 -12.62
CA GLN A 88 -2.02 25.82 -13.45
C GLN A 88 -0.51 25.88 -13.74
N TYR A 89 0.33 25.54 -12.78
CA TYR A 89 1.77 25.41 -12.99
C TYR A 89 2.08 24.32 -14.03
N ILE A 90 1.46 23.13 -13.92
CA ILE A 90 1.64 22.03 -14.88
C ILE A 90 1.14 22.43 -16.28
N ALA A 91 0.07 23.24 -16.39
CA ALA A 91 -0.40 23.75 -17.67
C ALA A 91 0.62 24.64 -18.37
N LEU A 92 1.40 25.42 -17.61
CA LEU A 92 2.44 26.32 -18.13
C LEU A 92 3.77 25.57 -18.39
N GLU A 93 4.11 24.63 -17.53
CA GLU A 93 5.37 23.90 -17.52
C GLU A 93 5.14 22.38 -17.53
N PRO A 94 4.56 21.78 -18.59
CA PRO A 94 4.23 20.36 -18.63
C PRO A 94 5.46 19.45 -18.53
N GLU A 95 6.60 19.89 -19.00
CA GLU A 95 7.88 19.15 -18.93
C GLU A 95 8.27 18.84 -17.47
N TRP A 96 7.87 19.69 -16.52
CA TRP A 96 8.10 19.44 -15.11
C TRP A 96 7.49 18.11 -14.67
N LEU A 97 6.29 17.75 -15.17
CA LEU A 97 5.62 16.50 -14.81
C LEU A 97 6.35 15.27 -15.36
N PHE A 98 6.91 15.39 -16.56
CA PHE A 98 7.48 14.25 -17.28
C PHE A 98 8.98 14.06 -17.07
N SER A 99 9.74 15.13 -16.85
CA SER A 99 11.21 15.11 -16.77
C SER A 99 11.75 14.83 -15.38
N GLY A 100 10.94 14.99 -14.32
CA GLY A 100 11.38 14.82 -12.95
C GLY A 100 11.27 13.37 -12.45
N SER A 101 12.13 13.02 -11.49
CA SER A 101 11.98 11.78 -10.72
C SER A 101 10.73 11.84 -9.83
N SER A 102 10.20 10.69 -9.45
CA SER A 102 9.21 10.61 -8.37
C SER A 102 9.78 11.19 -7.07
N GLU A 103 8.89 11.61 -6.19
CA GLU A 103 9.24 12.13 -4.88
C GLU A 103 10.04 11.09 -4.09
N ASN A 104 11.04 11.55 -3.33
CA ASN A 104 11.81 10.67 -2.46
C ASN A 104 10.93 10.19 -1.32
N ALA A 105 10.94 8.89 -1.08
CA ALA A 105 10.37 8.35 0.14
C ALA A 105 11.26 8.74 1.33
N VAL A 106 10.65 9.28 2.38
CA VAL A 106 11.33 9.47 3.67
C VAL A 106 11.07 8.19 4.49
N VAL A 107 12.12 7.42 4.70
CA VAL A 107 12.08 6.20 5.49
C VAL A 107 13.06 6.40 6.65
N ASP A 108 12.62 6.04 7.84
CA ASP A 108 13.49 5.94 9.03
C ASP A 108 13.87 4.45 9.22
N PRO A 109 14.99 4.00 8.62
CA PRO A 109 15.40 2.60 8.69
C PRO A 109 15.86 2.21 10.10
N ASP A 110 16.28 3.20 10.92
CA ASP A 110 16.83 2.98 12.26
C ASP A 110 15.73 3.09 13.34
N ASN A 111 14.45 2.99 12.95
CA ASN A 111 13.36 3.01 13.91
C ASN A 111 13.26 1.68 14.65
N LEU A 112 13.79 1.68 15.88
CA LEU A 112 13.87 0.50 16.73
C LEU A 112 12.53 -0.21 16.98
N LEU A 113 11.40 0.54 17.04
CA LEU A 113 10.08 -0.07 17.24
C LEU A 113 9.63 -0.86 16.01
N ILE A 114 9.93 -0.33 14.82
CA ILE A 114 9.65 -1.00 13.54
C ILE A 114 10.56 -2.22 13.41
N GLU A 115 11.86 -2.06 13.66
CA GLU A 115 12.82 -3.16 13.59
C GLU A 115 12.45 -4.30 14.55
N LEU A 116 12.10 -3.98 15.79
CA LEU A 116 11.68 -4.97 16.80
C LEU A 116 10.43 -5.74 16.36
N ALA A 117 9.47 -5.07 15.71
CA ALA A 117 8.28 -5.73 15.16
C ALA A 117 8.64 -6.69 14.00
N HIS A 118 9.59 -6.30 13.16
CA HIS A 118 10.10 -7.17 12.08
C HIS A 118 10.89 -8.35 12.62
N ILE A 119 11.74 -8.16 13.63
CA ILE A 119 12.48 -9.25 14.30
C ILE A 119 11.50 -10.28 14.90
N ARG A 120 10.44 -9.82 15.56
CA ARG A 120 9.38 -10.71 16.08
C ARG A 120 8.73 -11.53 14.97
N ALA A 121 8.35 -10.89 13.87
CA ALA A 121 7.73 -11.55 12.73
C ALA A 121 8.69 -12.56 12.09
N ALA A 122 9.94 -12.19 11.89
CA ALA A 122 10.97 -13.07 11.33
C ALA A 122 11.21 -14.29 12.23
N ALA A 123 11.33 -14.10 13.56
CA ALA A 123 11.48 -15.19 14.52
C ALA A 123 10.29 -16.16 14.56
N ALA A 124 9.09 -15.68 14.17
CA ALA A 124 7.88 -16.50 14.05
C ALA A 124 7.83 -17.30 12.74
N GLU A 125 8.46 -16.81 11.69
CA GLU A 125 8.55 -17.50 10.40
C GLU A 125 9.68 -18.56 10.41
N LEU A 126 10.86 -18.16 10.87
CA LEU A 126 12.05 -19.02 10.98
C LEU A 126 12.85 -18.65 12.22
N PRO A 127 13.44 -19.64 12.93
CA PRO A 127 14.34 -19.35 14.05
C PRO A 127 15.52 -18.49 13.58
N LEU A 128 15.73 -17.35 14.24
CA LEU A 128 16.83 -16.42 13.97
C LEU A 128 18.13 -16.89 14.63
N SER A 129 19.24 -16.60 13.99
CA SER A 129 20.59 -16.70 14.57
C SER A 129 21.21 -15.31 14.69
N LEU A 130 22.31 -15.17 15.45
CA LEU A 130 23.01 -13.89 15.51
C LEU A 130 23.66 -13.48 14.16
N ASP A 131 23.83 -14.43 13.24
CA ASP A 131 24.34 -14.15 11.88
C ASP A 131 23.33 -13.35 11.05
N ASP A 132 22.04 -13.37 11.42
CA ASP A 132 21.00 -12.57 10.79
C ASP A 132 21.08 -11.07 11.12
N GLY A 133 22.06 -10.66 11.92
CA GLY A 133 22.40 -9.25 12.17
C GLY A 133 22.75 -8.44 10.93
N ALA A 134 23.06 -9.12 9.82
CA ALA A 134 23.18 -8.44 8.51
C ALA A 134 21.85 -7.87 7.98
N LEU A 135 20.71 -8.47 8.38
CA LEU A 135 19.35 -8.01 8.04
C LEU A 135 18.75 -7.13 9.13
N PHE A 136 19.12 -7.37 10.36
CA PHE A 136 18.63 -6.69 11.55
C PHE A 136 19.81 -6.15 12.38
N PRO A 137 20.24 -4.90 12.14
CA PRO A 137 21.42 -4.34 12.80
C PRO A 137 21.36 -4.39 14.34
N ASP A 138 20.19 -4.18 14.92
CA ASP A 138 19.98 -4.17 16.37
C ASP A 138 19.57 -5.54 16.94
N LEU A 139 19.71 -6.63 16.15
CA LEU A 139 19.31 -7.98 16.57
C LEU A 139 19.98 -8.39 17.89
N GLY A 140 21.27 -8.08 18.05
CA GLY A 140 22.04 -8.41 19.25
C GLY A 140 21.48 -7.77 20.52
N GLU A 141 20.91 -6.57 20.41
CA GLU A 141 20.28 -5.84 21.52
C GLU A 141 18.82 -6.25 21.71
N ALA A 142 18.12 -6.58 20.61
CA ALA A 142 16.74 -6.99 20.64
C ALA A 142 16.52 -8.37 21.27
N ILE A 143 17.38 -9.35 20.97
CA ILE A 143 17.24 -10.73 21.46
C ILE A 143 17.19 -10.83 22.99
N PRO A 144 18.08 -10.18 23.77
CA PRO A 144 17.98 -10.18 25.22
C PRO A 144 16.67 -9.63 25.78
N VAL A 145 16.11 -8.60 25.12
CA VAL A 145 14.83 -8.01 25.48
C VAL A 145 13.70 -8.99 25.22
N LEU A 146 13.66 -9.61 24.04
CA LEU A 146 12.65 -10.59 23.65
C LEU A 146 12.68 -11.86 24.51
N LEU A 147 13.88 -12.30 24.93
CA LEU A 147 14.04 -13.41 25.88
C LEU A 147 13.47 -13.04 27.25
N LYS A 148 13.75 -11.83 27.74
CA LYS A 148 13.20 -11.33 29.02
C LYS A 148 11.68 -11.20 28.99
N MET A 149 11.12 -10.81 27.86
CA MET A 149 9.67 -10.73 27.62
C MET A 149 9.02 -12.10 27.40
N GLN A 150 9.81 -13.17 27.31
CA GLN A 150 9.35 -14.53 27.01
C GLN A 150 8.64 -14.64 25.64
N GLU A 151 9.01 -13.78 24.73
CA GLU A 151 8.46 -13.78 23.36
C GLU A 151 9.26 -14.69 22.42
N VAL A 152 10.54 -14.89 22.69
CA VAL A 152 11.37 -15.88 21.99
C VAL A 152 12.02 -16.84 22.99
N ARG A 153 12.35 -18.03 22.50
CA ARG A 153 13.13 -19.04 23.24
C ARG A 153 14.41 -19.37 22.50
N SER A 154 15.49 -19.57 23.24
CA SER A 154 16.75 -20.03 22.67
C SER A 154 16.75 -21.57 22.55
N GLN A 155 17.12 -22.07 21.39
CA GLN A 155 17.30 -23.50 21.13
C GLN A 155 18.46 -23.69 20.16
N SER A 156 19.50 -24.41 20.56
CA SER A 156 20.66 -24.76 19.71
C SER A 156 21.33 -23.54 19.04
N GLY A 157 21.40 -22.40 19.74
CA GLY A 157 22.00 -21.17 19.22
C GLY A 157 21.08 -20.32 18.33
N CYS A 158 19.85 -20.78 18.12
CA CYS A 158 18.82 -20.02 17.42
C CYS A 158 17.74 -19.53 18.37
N PHE A 159 16.99 -18.52 17.94
CA PHE A 159 15.93 -17.86 18.67
C PHE A 159 14.62 -17.99 17.91
N ALA A 160 13.69 -18.76 18.47
CA ALA A 160 12.38 -19.01 17.85
C ALA A 160 11.28 -18.30 18.64
N TRP A 161 10.29 -17.81 17.95
CA TRP A 161 9.10 -17.21 18.56
C TRP A 161 8.37 -18.22 19.44
N CYS A 162 7.93 -17.78 20.61
CA CYS A 162 7.09 -18.55 21.52
C CYS A 162 5.98 -17.73 22.16
N GLY A 163 5.76 -16.49 21.70
CA GLY A 163 4.63 -15.67 22.11
C GLY A 163 3.28 -16.23 21.64
N GLY A 164 2.19 -15.76 22.25
CA GLY A 164 0.85 -16.34 22.06
C GLY A 164 0.19 -16.04 20.73
N GLN A 165 0.42 -14.87 20.13
CA GLN A 165 -0.18 -14.45 18.85
C GLN A 165 0.88 -14.34 17.75
N TYR A 166 0.46 -14.50 16.50
CA TYR A 166 1.35 -14.32 15.36
C TYR A 166 1.70 -12.83 15.18
N PRO A 167 2.98 -12.43 15.36
CA PRO A 167 3.33 -11.02 15.55
C PRO A 167 3.13 -10.16 14.31
N ALA A 168 3.21 -10.72 13.10
CA ALA A 168 2.98 -9.95 11.87
C ALA A 168 1.54 -9.43 11.74
N GLY A 169 0.58 -9.98 12.49
CA GLY A 169 -0.79 -9.46 12.55
C GLY A 169 -0.95 -8.19 13.38
N GLU A 170 0.03 -7.88 14.23
CA GLU A 170 -0.05 -6.78 15.21
C GLU A 170 0.58 -5.48 14.70
N PHE A 171 1.36 -5.51 13.64
CA PHE A 171 1.94 -4.30 13.08
C PHE A 171 1.56 -4.09 11.61
N SER A 172 1.51 -2.82 11.22
CA SER A 172 1.19 -2.42 9.85
C SER A 172 2.41 -1.76 9.21
N MET A 173 2.77 -2.18 8.01
CA MET A 173 3.81 -1.52 7.20
C MET A 173 3.40 -0.10 6.74
N ARG A 174 2.12 0.29 6.95
CA ARG A 174 1.58 1.58 6.51
C ARG A 174 1.27 2.53 7.65
N ASN A 175 1.00 2.02 8.84
CA ASN A 175 0.58 2.81 10.00
C ASN A 175 1.49 2.48 11.17
N ILE A 176 2.14 3.51 11.71
CA ILE A 176 3.01 3.42 12.88
C ILE A 176 2.18 3.45 14.17
N ASP A 177 0.94 3.97 14.12
CA ASP A 177 0.08 4.10 15.29
C ASP A 177 -0.58 2.77 15.64
N GLN A 178 -0.33 2.28 16.84
CA GLN A 178 -0.92 1.07 17.41
C GLN A 178 -2.33 1.32 17.98
N ASN A 179 -2.74 2.58 18.14
CA ASN A 179 -4.05 2.93 18.67
C ASN A 179 -5.10 2.81 17.56
N LYS A 180 -5.84 1.71 17.57
CA LYS A 180 -6.97 1.50 16.67
C LYS A 180 -8.25 1.95 17.34
N TYR A 181 -8.93 2.93 16.73
CA TYR A 181 -10.28 3.32 17.12
C TYR A 181 -11.29 2.63 16.21
N GLN A 182 -12.27 1.98 16.82
CA GLN A 182 -13.37 1.36 16.09
C GLN A 182 -14.57 2.30 16.15
N LEU A 183 -15.01 2.78 14.98
CA LEU A 183 -16.26 3.53 14.85
C LEU A 183 -17.41 2.51 14.76
N ILE A 184 -18.23 2.49 15.79
CA ILE A 184 -19.42 1.62 15.84
C ILE A 184 -20.65 2.50 15.69
N ASN A 185 -21.50 2.20 14.69
CA ASN A 185 -22.80 2.83 14.59
C ASN A 185 -23.69 2.29 15.71
N LYS A 186 -24.23 3.19 16.56
CA LYS A 186 -25.07 2.80 17.70
C LYS A 186 -26.40 2.16 17.31
N GLU A 187 -26.87 2.36 16.08
CA GLU A 187 -28.17 1.87 15.61
C GLU A 187 -28.07 0.55 14.84
N THR A 188 -26.91 0.28 14.20
CA THR A 188 -26.74 -0.91 13.35
C THR A 188 -25.66 -1.88 13.83
N GLY A 189 -24.89 -1.53 14.84
CA GLY A 189 -23.79 -2.35 15.35
C GLY A 189 -22.50 -2.19 14.57
#